data_ab7c14dbea1bf18a3d8c4a3045a8f0a8
#
_entry.id   ab7c14dbea1bf18a3d8c4a3045a8f0a8
#
_cell.length_a   1.000
_cell.length_b   1.000
_cell.length_c   1.000
_cell.angle_alpha   90.00
_cell.angle_beta   90.00
_cell.angle_gamma   90.00
#
_symmetry.space_group_name_H-M   'P 1'
#
loop_
_entity.id
_entity.type
_entity.pdbx_description
1 polymer ?
#
loop_
_entity_poly.entity_id
_entity_poly.type
_entity_poly.pdbx_seq_one_letter_code
_entity_poly.pdbx_strand_id
1 'polypeptide(L)'
;GKNGYGIYDVTEDSIKVCTQNIGEPKKEWAAFPLKGELFDHNAKANEYPDYSVNKQYGVKVKWCVKGEGGIYSSPFKEDNRLFVGDDTGKLTAYNIKNGKRLWQFSAQRRIVGDCAAENGIVVFGSADSTVYGVSSANGKMIWKLKTQGPVLGAVRIVNGLAYIGASDNKMRCIDTKTGKEVWEYSGVTGYIVTRPLVTDGKVIFGAWDNTLYALDASNGSEVWK
;
A
#
# COMPACT_ATOMS: atom_id res chain seq x y z
N GLY A 1 -30.35 3.10 -6.30
CA GLY A 1 -30.12 3.56 -4.92
C GLY A 1 -30.81 4.90 -4.72
N LYS A 2 -31.30 5.18 -3.51
CA LYS A 2 -31.86 6.50 -3.19
C LYS A 2 -30.72 7.52 -3.14
N ASN A 3 -30.89 8.64 -3.85
CA ASN A 3 -29.92 9.73 -3.79
C ASN A 3 -30.07 10.47 -2.46
N GLY A 4 -28.99 10.55 -1.72
CA GLY A 4 -28.92 11.24 -0.44
C GLY A 4 -27.65 12.07 -0.33
N TYR A 5 -27.56 12.92 0.67
CA TYR A 5 -26.41 13.75 0.96
C TYR A 5 -26.14 13.80 2.47
N GLY A 6 -24.87 14.04 2.82
CA GLY A 6 -24.46 14.28 4.18
C GLY A 6 -24.61 15.75 4.55
N ILE A 7 -25.11 16.03 5.75
CA ILE A 7 -25.25 17.36 6.31
C ILE A 7 -24.41 17.43 7.59
N TYR A 8 -23.60 18.46 7.71
CA TYR A 8 -22.84 18.75 8.92
C TYR A 8 -23.41 20.04 9.54
N ASP A 9 -24.10 19.90 10.67
CA ASP A 9 -24.56 21.04 11.45
C ASP A 9 -23.48 21.38 12.47
N VAL A 10 -22.84 22.53 12.30
CA VAL A 10 -21.80 23.01 13.22
C VAL A 10 -22.41 24.09 14.11
N THR A 11 -22.37 23.86 15.42
CA THR A 11 -22.78 24.81 16.45
C THR A 11 -21.55 25.23 17.27
N GLU A 12 -21.70 26.15 18.23
CA GLU A 12 -20.60 26.54 19.11
C GLU A 12 -20.09 25.38 20.00
N ASP A 13 -20.91 24.36 20.22
CA ASP A 13 -20.63 23.30 21.17
C ASP A 13 -20.50 21.92 20.53
N SER A 14 -20.94 21.73 19.30
CA SER A 14 -20.95 20.39 18.66
C SER A 14 -20.93 20.41 17.14
N ILE A 15 -20.48 19.32 16.55
CA ILE A 15 -20.70 18.99 15.14
C ILE A 15 -21.66 17.80 15.10
N LYS A 16 -22.80 17.97 14.45
CA LYS A 16 -23.75 16.90 14.18
C LYS A 16 -23.62 16.40 12.77
N VAL A 17 -23.49 15.11 12.61
CA VAL A 17 -23.42 14.47 11.30
C VAL A 17 -24.78 13.84 11.02
N CYS A 18 -25.40 14.30 9.95
CA CYS A 18 -26.73 13.89 9.55
C CYS A 18 -26.73 13.36 8.12
N THR A 19 -27.71 12.53 7.79
CA THR A 19 -27.98 12.12 6.42
C THR A 19 -29.41 12.53 6.06
N GLN A 20 -29.62 12.91 4.80
CA GLN A 20 -30.94 13.18 4.26
C GLN A 20 -31.05 12.61 2.85
N ASN A 21 -32.00 11.72 2.64
CA ASN A 21 -32.40 11.32 1.29
C ASN A 21 -33.39 12.33 0.73
N ILE A 22 -33.41 12.48 -0.60
CA ILE A 22 -34.35 13.39 -1.25
C ILE A 22 -35.80 12.96 -0.93
N GLY A 23 -36.58 13.89 -0.36
CA GLY A 23 -37.98 13.66 0.04
C GLY A 23 -38.14 12.99 1.41
N GLU A 24 -37.07 12.73 2.16
CA GLU A 24 -37.13 12.16 3.51
C GLU A 24 -36.67 13.19 4.57
N PRO A 25 -37.09 13.06 5.83
CA PRO A 25 -36.60 13.91 6.89
C PRO A 25 -35.12 13.65 7.17
N LYS A 26 -34.41 14.70 7.60
CA LYS A 26 -33.03 14.64 8.04
C LYS A 26 -32.88 13.69 9.23
N LYS A 27 -31.92 12.80 9.17
CA LYS A 27 -31.61 11.83 10.24
C LYS A 27 -30.22 12.08 10.80
N GLU A 28 -30.14 12.42 12.09
CA GLU A 28 -28.87 12.48 12.81
C GLU A 28 -28.36 11.07 13.10
N TRP A 29 -27.08 10.81 12.88
CA TRP A 29 -26.45 9.53 13.18
C TRP A 29 -25.21 9.65 14.08
N ALA A 30 -24.62 10.86 14.21
CA ALA A 30 -23.55 11.13 15.16
C ALA A 30 -23.53 12.61 15.57
N ALA A 31 -23.07 12.86 16.79
CA ALA A 31 -22.76 14.20 17.28
C ALA A 31 -21.41 14.17 18.01
N PHE A 32 -20.59 15.18 17.75
CA PHE A 32 -19.27 15.32 18.33
C PHE A 32 -19.20 16.65 19.10
N PRO A 33 -18.95 16.68 20.42
CA PRO A 33 -18.80 17.92 21.16
C PRO A 33 -17.51 18.65 20.73
N LEU A 34 -17.56 19.97 20.61
CA LEU A 34 -16.40 20.82 20.30
C LEU A 34 -15.63 21.25 21.55
N LYS A 35 -16.28 21.16 22.73
CA LYS A 35 -15.68 21.49 24.01
C LYS A 35 -15.75 20.26 24.93
N GLY A 36 -14.62 19.88 25.51
CA GLY A 36 -14.47 18.70 26.36
C GLY A 36 -13.46 17.70 25.78
N GLU A 37 -13.22 16.62 26.48
CA GLU A 37 -12.41 15.53 25.96
C GLU A 37 -13.16 14.87 24.81
N LEU A 38 -12.67 15.09 23.58
CA LEU A 38 -13.22 14.47 22.35
C LEU A 38 -13.07 12.94 22.35
N PHE A 39 -12.20 12.44 23.21
CA PHE A 39 -11.98 11.01 23.41
C PHE A 39 -11.88 10.75 24.90
N ASP A 40 -12.80 9.98 25.44
CA ASP A 40 -12.61 9.37 26.74
C ASP A 40 -11.51 8.31 26.59
N HIS A 41 -10.30 8.68 27.00
CA HIS A 41 -9.15 7.75 27.02
C HIS A 41 -9.39 6.58 28.01
N ASN A 42 -10.40 6.68 28.88
CA ASN A 42 -10.85 5.63 29.78
C ASN A 42 -12.11 4.92 29.26
N ALA A 43 -12.74 5.42 28.18
CA ALA A 43 -13.72 4.61 27.47
C ALA A 43 -13.06 3.28 27.15
N LYS A 44 -13.64 2.19 27.62
CA LYS A 44 -13.19 0.83 27.26
C LYS A 44 -12.90 0.86 25.78
N ALA A 45 -11.63 0.67 25.41
CA ALA A 45 -11.21 0.56 24.04
C ALA A 45 -12.25 -0.29 23.34
N ASN A 46 -12.80 0.18 22.20
CA ASN A 46 -13.84 -0.49 21.43
C ASN A 46 -13.64 -1.99 21.61
N GLU A 47 -14.62 -2.67 22.20
CA GLU A 47 -14.49 -4.11 22.42
C GLU A 47 -14.16 -4.69 21.06
N TYR A 48 -12.90 -5.06 20.88
CA TYR A 48 -12.49 -5.75 19.67
C TYR A 48 -13.39 -6.99 19.55
N PRO A 49 -13.86 -7.34 18.36
CA PRO A 49 -14.64 -8.53 18.16
C PRO A 49 -13.98 -9.70 18.88
N ASP A 50 -14.77 -10.51 19.60
CA ASP A 50 -14.25 -11.69 20.27
C ASP A 50 -13.75 -12.69 19.21
N TYR A 51 -12.45 -12.77 19.08
CA TYR A 51 -11.78 -13.72 18.17
C TYR A 51 -11.49 -15.06 18.86
N SER A 52 -12.02 -15.31 20.06
CA SER A 52 -11.79 -16.59 20.79
C SER A 52 -12.23 -17.81 19.98
N VAL A 53 -13.24 -17.62 19.12
CA VAL A 53 -13.70 -18.64 18.15
C VAL A 53 -12.56 -19.18 17.28
N ASN A 54 -11.54 -18.38 17.02
CA ASN A 54 -10.41 -18.80 16.21
C ASN A 54 -9.53 -19.85 16.91
N LYS A 55 -9.61 -19.98 18.24
CA LYS A 55 -8.87 -20.97 19.01
C LYS A 55 -9.31 -22.40 18.69
N GLN A 56 -10.56 -22.59 18.25
CA GLN A 56 -11.09 -23.93 17.87
C GLN A 56 -10.45 -24.49 16.59
N TYR A 57 -9.85 -23.65 15.73
CA TYR A 57 -9.26 -24.09 14.48
C TYR A 57 -7.87 -24.72 14.63
N GLY A 58 -7.35 -24.87 15.85
CA GLY A 58 -6.08 -25.54 16.13
C GLY A 58 -4.85 -24.90 15.47
N VAL A 59 -4.95 -23.64 15.02
CA VAL A 59 -3.85 -22.90 14.41
C VAL A 59 -2.80 -22.64 15.48
N LYS A 60 -1.59 -23.16 15.24
CA LYS A 60 -0.42 -22.91 16.11
C LYS A 60 0.42 -21.79 15.52
N VAL A 61 0.59 -20.72 16.30
CA VAL A 61 1.53 -19.64 15.94
C VAL A 61 2.95 -20.20 16.06
N LYS A 62 3.70 -20.22 14.94
CA LYS A 62 5.10 -20.63 14.94
C LYS A 62 6.02 -19.57 15.52
N TRP A 63 5.77 -18.32 15.15
CA TRP A 63 6.48 -17.16 15.66
C TRP A 63 5.65 -15.89 15.41
N CYS A 64 5.91 -14.87 16.20
CA CYS A 64 5.32 -13.56 16.05
C CYS A 64 6.41 -12.52 16.28
N VAL A 65 6.43 -11.48 15.46
CA VAL A 65 7.35 -10.34 15.60
C VAL A 65 6.54 -9.07 15.68
N LYS A 66 6.81 -8.26 16.70
CA LYS A 66 6.25 -6.93 16.82
C LYS A 66 7.10 -5.96 16.00
N GLY A 67 6.49 -5.27 15.03
CA GLY A 67 7.12 -4.19 14.26
C GLY A 67 7.26 -2.90 15.06
N GLU A 68 8.00 -1.94 14.53
CA GLU A 68 8.15 -0.59 15.10
C GLU A 68 7.02 0.34 14.65
N GLY A 69 6.36 0.03 13.55
CA GLY A 69 5.27 0.79 12.96
C GLY A 69 4.16 -0.08 12.42
N GLY A 70 3.12 0.57 11.88
CA GLY A 70 2.01 -0.10 11.22
C GLY A 70 2.44 -0.79 9.93
N ILE A 71 1.97 -2.01 9.70
CA ILE A 71 2.27 -2.80 8.51
C ILE A 71 1.04 -2.78 7.62
N TYR A 72 1.14 -2.10 6.49
CA TYR A 72 0.08 -2.01 5.47
C TYR A 72 0.38 -2.87 4.25
N SER A 73 1.67 -3.18 4.01
CA SER A 73 2.11 -4.00 2.90
C SER A 73 1.91 -5.48 3.17
N SER A 74 1.62 -6.25 2.11
CA SER A 74 1.65 -7.70 2.18
C SER A 74 3.10 -8.19 2.26
N PRO A 75 3.41 -9.17 3.12
CA PRO A 75 4.73 -9.76 3.15
C PRO A 75 5.07 -10.46 1.83
N PHE A 76 6.28 -10.29 1.34
CA PHE A 76 6.79 -10.98 0.15
C PHE A 76 7.85 -12.01 0.51
N LYS A 77 7.78 -13.19 -0.12
CA LYS A 77 8.71 -14.29 0.14
C LYS A 77 9.63 -14.52 -1.06
N GLU A 78 10.95 -14.56 -0.80
CA GLU A 78 11.96 -15.14 -1.68
C GLU A 78 12.82 -16.12 -0.87
N ASP A 79 12.92 -17.35 -1.30
CA ASP A 79 13.63 -18.44 -0.59
C ASP A 79 13.21 -18.57 0.88
N ASN A 80 14.15 -18.42 1.79
CA ASN A 80 13.94 -18.43 3.26
C ASN A 80 13.77 -17.04 3.87
N ARG A 81 13.60 -16.01 3.06
CA ARG A 81 13.44 -14.61 3.48
C ARG A 81 12.02 -14.15 3.29
N LEU A 82 11.56 -13.37 4.24
CA LEU A 82 10.28 -12.66 4.21
C LEU A 82 10.56 -11.17 4.30
N PHE A 83 10.08 -10.39 3.34
CA PHE A 83 10.28 -8.94 3.31
C PHE A 83 9.00 -8.23 3.67
N VAL A 84 9.08 -7.22 4.55
CA VAL A 84 7.93 -6.47 5.05
C VAL A 84 8.30 -5.00 5.14
N GLY A 85 7.50 -4.15 4.52
CA GLY A 85 7.58 -2.70 4.66
C GLY A 85 6.68 -2.19 5.78
N ASP A 86 7.04 -1.08 6.42
CA ASP A 86 6.23 -0.44 7.46
C ASP A 86 6.08 1.08 7.26
N ASP A 87 5.23 1.71 8.06
CA ASP A 87 4.93 3.14 7.98
C ASP A 87 6.01 4.04 8.61
N THR A 88 7.02 3.45 9.26
CA THR A 88 8.22 4.18 9.70
C THR A 88 9.28 4.27 8.59
N GLY A 89 9.01 3.67 7.42
CA GLY A 89 9.92 3.68 6.26
C GLY A 89 10.95 2.57 6.29
N LYS A 90 10.71 1.52 7.05
CA LYS A 90 11.65 0.39 7.12
C LYS A 90 11.17 -0.77 6.27
N LEU A 91 12.08 -1.27 5.42
CA LEU A 91 11.95 -2.58 4.81
C LEU A 91 12.79 -3.57 5.62
N THR A 92 12.14 -4.55 6.21
CA THR A 92 12.79 -5.55 7.06
C THR A 92 12.72 -6.92 6.43
N ALA A 93 13.86 -7.62 6.43
CA ALA A 93 13.93 -9.04 6.07
C ALA A 93 13.95 -9.92 7.30
N TYR A 94 13.11 -10.94 7.31
CA TYR A 94 13.04 -11.94 8.36
C TYR A 94 13.34 -13.33 7.81
N ASN A 95 13.93 -14.17 8.64
CA ASN A 95 14.00 -15.59 8.34
C ASN A 95 12.59 -16.21 8.50
N ILE A 96 12.05 -16.78 7.43
CA ILE A 96 10.68 -17.30 7.43
C ILE A 96 10.44 -18.47 8.39
N LYS A 97 11.49 -19.21 8.76
CA LYS A 97 11.38 -20.38 9.64
C LYS A 97 11.20 -20.01 11.12
N ASN A 98 11.83 -18.91 11.57
CA ASN A 98 11.91 -18.55 12.98
C ASN A 98 11.62 -17.07 13.30
N GLY A 99 11.29 -16.24 12.32
CA GLY A 99 11.00 -14.82 12.49
C GLY A 99 12.20 -13.94 12.88
N LYS A 100 13.43 -14.49 12.88
CA LYS A 100 14.63 -13.70 13.22
C LYS A 100 14.86 -12.64 12.14
N ARG A 101 15.05 -11.38 12.55
CA ARG A 101 15.45 -10.30 11.66
C ARG A 101 16.84 -10.56 11.07
N LEU A 102 16.94 -10.54 9.75
CA LEU A 102 18.18 -10.73 9.02
C LEU A 102 18.88 -9.40 8.75
N TRP A 103 18.12 -8.43 8.24
CA TRP A 103 18.57 -7.08 7.98
C TRP A 103 17.38 -6.12 7.93
N GLN A 104 17.68 -4.82 7.91
CA GLN A 104 16.71 -3.75 7.76
C GLN A 104 17.31 -2.62 6.92
N PHE A 105 16.51 -2.11 5.97
CA PHE A 105 16.81 -0.91 5.19
C PHE A 105 15.88 0.22 5.65
N SER A 106 16.37 1.46 5.62
CA SER A 106 15.56 2.64 5.97
C SER A 106 15.43 3.56 4.78
N ALA A 107 14.18 3.74 4.29
CA ALA A 107 13.78 4.82 3.40
C ALA A 107 13.50 6.10 4.22
N GLN A 108 13.32 7.23 3.56
CA GLN A 108 13.08 8.50 4.27
C GLN A 108 11.63 8.67 4.74
N ARG A 109 10.68 7.92 4.15
CA ARG A 109 9.26 7.94 4.49
C ARG A 109 8.67 6.53 4.41
N ARG A 110 7.42 6.41 4.85
CA ARG A 110 6.67 5.15 4.94
C ARG A 110 6.71 4.33 3.65
N ILE A 111 6.72 3.01 3.84
CA ILE A 111 6.59 2.00 2.80
C ILE A 111 5.20 1.38 2.99
N VAL A 112 4.28 1.69 2.06
CA VAL A 112 2.87 1.27 2.15
C VAL A 112 2.57 0.19 1.13
N GLY A 113 3.12 0.33 -0.08
CA GLY A 113 2.94 -0.66 -1.16
C GLY A 113 3.74 -1.93 -0.90
N ASP A 114 3.25 -3.02 -1.48
CA ASP A 114 3.94 -4.31 -1.38
C ASP A 114 5.25 -4.28 -2.15
N CYS A 115 6.30 -4.82 -1.58
CA CYS A 115 7.54 -5.09 -2.28
C CYS A 115 7.42 -6.36 -3.14
N ALA A 116 8.37 -6.54 -4.05
CA ALA A 116 8.59 -7.79 -4.77
C ALA A 116 10.07 -8.10 -4.83
N ALA A 117 10.44 -9.37 -4.97
CA ALA A 117 11.82 -9.79 -5.09
C ALA A 117 11.97 -10.83 -6.19
N GLU A 118 13.04 -10.74 -6.94
CA GLU A 118 13.45 -11.71 -7.95
C GLU A 118 14.96 -11.64 -8.14
N ASN A 119 15.58 -12.81 -8.30
CA ASN A 119 17.02 -12.92 -8.60
C ASN A 119 17.94 -12.17 -7.61
N GLY A 120 17.58 -12.17 -6.32
CA GLY A 120 18.39 -11.56 -5.28
C GLY A 120 18.22 -10.05 -5.13
N ILE A 121 17.25 -9.43 -5.79
CA ILE A 121 16.96 -8.00 -5.71
C ILE A 121 15.53 -7.79 -5.24
N VAL A 122 15.35 -7.01 -4.17
CA VAL A 122 14.04 -6.57 -3.67
C VAL A 122 13.78 -5.16 -4.20
N VAL A 123 12.62 -4.97 -4.82
CA VAL A 123 12.16 -3.66 -5.31
C VAL A 123 10.94 -3.22 -4.51
N PHE A 124 10.90 -1.96 -4.12
CA PHE A 124 9.77 -1.38 -3.38
C PHE A 124 9.68 0.13 -3.59
N GLY A 125 8.48 0.67 -3.39
CA GLY A 125 8.22 2.11 -3.41
C GLY A 125 8.16 2.71 -2.00
N SER A 126 8.46 4.00 -1.88
CA SER A 126 8.32 4.76 -0.65
C SER A 126 7.58 6.08 -0.88
N ALA A 127 6.90 6.56 0.16
CA ALA A 127 6.24 7.87 0.15
C ALA A 127 7.23 9.05 0.06
N ASP A 128 8.54 8.80 0.04
CA ASP A 128 9.58 9.78 -0.24
C ASP A 128 9.80 10.05 -1.74
N SER A 129 8.86 9.58 -2.58
CA SER A 129 8.92 9.69 -4.04
C SER A 129 10.13 8.96 -4.63
N THR A 130 10.41 7.75 -4.14
CA THR A 130 11.53 6.95 -4.62
C THR A 130 11.14 5.49 -4.75
N VAL A 131 11.56 4.87 -5.85
CA VAL A 131 11.62 3.41 -6.00
C VAL A 131 13.03 2.97 -5.65
N TYR A 132 13.15 1.95 -4.82
CA TYR A 132 14.42 1.39 -4.37
C TYR A 132 14.60 -0.03 -4.86
N GLY A 133 15.84 -0.36 -5.25
CA GLY A 133 16.32 -1.71 -5.43
C GLY A 133 17.41 -2.03 -4.41
N VAL A 134 17.20 -3.05 -3.60
CA VAL A 134 18.14 -3.47 -2.55
C VAL A 134 18.48 -4.95 -2.70
N SER A 135 19.65 -5.33 -2.22
CA SER A 135 20.05 -6.75 -2.19
C SER A 135 19.18 -7.54 -1.22
N SER A 136 18.56 -8.63 -1.68
CA SER A 136 17.76 -9.51 -0.82
C SER A 136 18.60 -10.21 0.25
N ALA A 137 19.90 -10.36 0.03
CA ALA A 137 20.80 -11.02 0.94
C ALA A 137 21.15 -10.19 2.19
N ASN A 138 21.32 -8.87 2.03
CA ASN A 138 21.86 -8.02 3.11
C ASN A 138 21.25 -6.62 3.22
N GLY A 139 20.25 -6.28 2.39
CA GLY A 139 19.55 -4.99 2.40
C GLY A 139 20.37 -3.81 1.89
N LYS A 140 21.58 -4.01 1.35
CA LYS A 140 22.35 -2.91 0.76
C LYS A 140 21.66 -2.37 -0.47
N MET A 141 21.56 -1.04 -0.57
CA MET A 141 21.03 -0.37 -1.75
C MET A 141 21.89 -0.67 -2.97
N ILE A 142 21.24 -1.10 -4.06
CA ILE A 142 21.88 -1.32 -5.36
C ILE A 142 21.62 -0.08 -6.23
N TRP A 143 20.37 0.37 -6.27
CA TRP A 143 19.95 1.55 -7.02
C TRP A 143 18.73 2.22 -6.40
N LYS A 144 18.44 3.43 -6.84
CA LYS A 144 17.21 4.16 -6.55
C LYS A 144 16.78 4.98 -7.76
N LEU A 145 15.47 5.10 -7.97
CA LEU A 145 14.87 5.92 -9.02
C LEU A 145 13.92 6.94 -8.37
N LYS A 146 14.13 8.23 -8.64
CA LYS A 146 13.24 9.30 -8.19
C LYS A 146 12.02 9.42 -9.09
N THR A 147 10.86 9.60 -8.47
CA THR A 147 9.57 9.90 -9.10
C THR A 147 9.11 11.32 -8.74
N GLN A 148 8.10 11.82 -9.42
CA GLN A 148 7.55 13.15 -9.18
C GLN A 148 6.45 13.17 -8.08
N GLY A 149 6.07 12.00 -7.57
CA GLY A 149 5.09 11.84 -6.51
C GLY A 149 5.36 10.61 -5.63
N PRO A 150 4.73 10.50 -4.46
CA PRO A 150 4.86 9.34 -3.58
C PRO A 150 4.63 8.01 -4.31
N VAL A 151 5.44 7.01 -4.02
CA VAL A 151 5.27 5.67 -4.56
C VAL A 151 4.57 4.80 -3.53
N LEU A 152 3.25 4.72 -3.66
CA LEU A 152 2.38 3.97 -2.75
C LEU A 152 1.88 2.66 -3.38
N GLY A 153 2.11 2.49 -4.68
CA GLY A 153 1.73 1.29 -5.42
C GLY A 153 2.57 0.08 -5.05
N ALA A 154 1.98 -1.10 -5.22
CA ALA A 154 2.68 -2.36 -5.06
C ALA A 154 3.49 -2.71 -6.32
N VAL A 155 4.63 -3.37 -6.12
CA VAL A 155 5.51 -3.81 -7.21
C VAL A 155 5.08 -5.17 -7.74
N ARG A 156 5.17 -5.35 -9.05
CA ARG A 156 5.17 -6.65 -9.71
C ARG A 156 6.48 -6.83 -10.47
N ILE A 157 7.18 -7.94 -10.22
CA ILE A 157 8.38 -8.31 -10.98
C ILE A 157 8.06 -9.52 -11.84
N VAL A 158 8.47 -9.48 -13.11
CA VAL A 158 8.39 -10.59 -14.06
C VAL A 158 9.61 -10.53 -14.97
N ASN A 159 10.38 -11.61 -15.01
CA ASN A 159 11.56 -11.75 -15.87
C ASN A 159 12.59 -10.60 -15.76
N GLY A 160 12.86 -10.16 -14.53
CA GLY A 160 13.82 -9.10 -14.26
C GLY A 160 13.30 -7.68 -14.51
N LEU A 161 12.03 -7.51 -14.85
CA LEU A 161 11.38 -6.22 -15.05
C LEU A 161 10.39 -5.95 -13.90
N ALA A 162 10.52 -4.80 -13.26
CA ALA A 162 9.63 -4.33 -12.21
C ALA A 162 8.62 -3.34 -12.79
N TYR A 163 7.34 -3.61 -12.56
CA TYR A 163 6.22 -2.75 -12.95
C TYR A 163 5.65 -2.10 -11.70
N ILE A 164 5.58 -0.77 -11.69
CA ILE A 164 5.13 -0.01 -10.53
C ILE A 164 4.48 1.31 -10.94
N GLY A 165 3.35 1.60 -10.31
CA GLY A 165 2.67 2.89 -10.42
C GLY A 165 3.02 3.82 -9.25
N ALA A 166 2.84 5.11 -9.44
CA ALA A 166 3.05 6.11 -8.41
C ALA A 166 1.96 7.19 -8.41
N SER A 167 2.00 8.07 -7.39
CA SER A 167 1.06 9.19 -7.26
C SER A 167 1.38 10.37 -8.19
N ASP A 168 2.35 10.21 -9.07
CA ASP A 168 2.61 11.13 -10.19
C ASP A 168 1.85 10.75 -11.46
N ASN A 169 0.87 9.83 -11.34
CA ASN A 169 0.01 9.36 -12.42
C ASN A 169 0.75 8.59 -13.53
N LYS A 170 1.88 7.98 -13.19
CA LYS A 170 2.70 7.26 -14.16
C LYS A 170 2.86 5.80 -13.80
N MET A 171 2.74 4.93 -14.80
CA MET A 171 3.14 3.53 -14.73
C MET A 171 4.54 3.39 -15.32
N ARG A 172 5.41 2.63 -14.65
CA ARG A 172 6.82 2.44 -15.05
C ARG A 172 7.18 0.99 -15.16
N CYS A 173 8.03 0.68 -16.13
CA CYS A 173 8.79 -0.55 -16.20
C CYS A 173 10.26 -0.24 -15.93
N ILE A 174 10.84 -0.95 -14.98
CA ILE A 174 12.22 -0.71 -14.52
C ILE A 174 13.00 -2.02 -14.61
N ASP A 175 14.16 -2.00 -15.20
CA ASP A 175 15.11 -3.11 -15.14
C ASP A 175 15.60 -3.30 -13.69
N THR A 176 15.31 -4.45 -13.08
CA THR A 176 15.58 -4.67 -11.65
C THR A 176 17.07 -4.70 -11.32
N LYS A 177 17.92 -5.09 -12.26
CA LYS A 177 19.37 -5.19 -12.07
C LYS A 177 20.05 -3.84 -12.07
N THR A 178 19.61 -2.94 -12.94
CA THR A 178 20.27 -1.65 -13.15
C THR A 178 19.51 -0.46 -12.55
N GLY A 179 18.21 -0.58 -12.28
CA GLY A 179 17.34 0.50 -11.87
C GLY A 179 17.00 1.48 -12.99
N LYS A 180 17.37 1.16 -14.23
CA LYS A 180 17.04 2.00 -15.39
C LYS A 180 15.59 1.80 -15.78
N GLU A 181 14.91 2.90 -16.06
CA GLU A 181 13.58 2.89 -16.62
C GLU A 181 13.64 2.38 -18.08
N VAL A 182 12.87 1.33 -18.36
CA VAL A 182 12.72 0.75 -19.70
C VAL A 182 11.69 1.53 -20.48
N TRP A 183 10.56 1.83 -19.86
CA TRP A 183 9.52 2.69 -20.37
C TRP A 183 8.71 3.33 -19.24
N GLU A 184 8.08 4.46 -19.54
CA GLU A 184 7.15 5.19 -18.73
C GLU A 184 5.87 5.48 -19.53
N TYR A 185 4.71 5.25 -18.94
CA TYR A 185 3.41 5.64 -19.48
C TYR A 185 2.77 6.72 -18.61
N SER A 186 2.42 7.85 -19.23
CA SER A 186 1.88 9.04 -18.55
C SER A 186 0.45 9.40 -18.95
N GLY A 187 -0.27 8.47 -19.61
CA GLY A 187 -1.67 8.66 -20.04
C GLY A 187 -2.72 8.46 -18.95
N VAL A 188 -2.33 8.38 -17.66
CA VAL A 188 -3.21 8.18 -16.50
C VAL A 188 -3.50 9.53 -15.86
N THR A 189 -4.75 9.76 -15.44
CA THR A 189 -5.16 11.02 -14.81
C THR A 189 -5.37 10.91 -13.30
N GLY A 190 -5.21 9.72 -12.72
CA GLY A 190 -5.32 9.45 -11.29
C GLY A 190 -4.12 8.69 -10.73
N TYR A 191 -4.01 8.62 -9.40
CA TYR A 191 -2.94 7.90 -8.73
C TYR A 191 -2.99 6.40 -9.01
N ILE A 192 -1.84 5.76 -9.14
CA ILE A 192 -1.73 4.33 -9.34
C ILE A 192 -1.17 3.72 -8.05
N VAL A 193 -2.04 3.06 -7.29
CA VAL A 193 -1.68 2.44 -5.99
C VAL A 193 -1.89 0.92 -6.00
N THR A 194 -2.43 0.38 -7.09
CA THR A 194 -2.68 -1.05 -7.25
C THR A 194 -1.40 -1.84 -7.56
N ARG A 195 -1.45 -3.15 -7.33
CA ARG A 195 -0.42 -4.06 -7.86
C ARG A 195 -0.77 -4.39 -9.31
N PRO A 196 0.12 -4.15 -10.30
CA PRO A 196 -0.13 -4.53 -11.67
C PRO A 196 -0.21 -6.05 -11.83
N LEU A 197 -1.12 -6.49 -12.70
CA LEU A 197 -1.12 -7.85 -13.23
C LEU A 197 -0.31 -7.86 -14.53
N VAL A 198 0.63 -8.80 -14.64
CA VAL A 198 1.39 -9.01 -15.89
C VAL A 198 1.01 -10.38 -16.43
N THR A 199 0.37 -10.41 -17.58
CA THR A 199 -0.09 -11.62 -18.26
C THR A 199 -0.22 -11.39 -19.77
N ASP A 200 0.00 -12.41 -20.58
CA ASP A 200 -0.17 -12.38 -22.03
C ASP A 200 0.48 -11.16 -22.73
N GLY A 201 1.69 -10.80 -22.30
CA GLY A 201 2.42 -9.66 -22.84
C GLY A 201 1.84 -8.29 -22.46
N LYS A 202 0.92 -8.24 -21.49
CA LYS A 202 0.27 -7.01 -21.04
C LYS A 202 0.53 -6.71 -19.57
N VAL A 203 0.56 -5.43 -19.23
CA VAL A 203 0.52 -4.90 -17.86
C VAL A 203 -0.84 -4.28 -17.63
N ILE A 204 -1.63 -4.88 -16.74
CA ILE A 204 -3.01 -4.45 -16.45
C ILE A 204 -3.06 -3.86 -15.05
N PHE A 205 -3.62 -2.66 -14.89
CA PHE A 205 -3.72 -1.99 -13.59
C PHE A 205 -4.90 -1.02 -13.55
N GLY A 206 -5.41 -0.80 -12.34
CA GLY A 206 -6.44 0.21 -12.08
C GLY A 206 -5.82 1.50 -11.52
N ALA A 207 -6.44 2.63 -11.79
CA ALA A 207 -6.06 3.92 -11.26
C ALA A 207 -7.24 4.65 -10.59
N TRP A 208 -6.95 5.69 -9.83
CA TRP A 208 -7.98 6.47 -9.12
C TRP A 208 -8.82 7.38 -10.01
N ASP A 209 -8.58 7.38 -11.31
CA ASP A 209 -9.45 7.99 -12.32
C ASP A 209 -10.60 7.07 -12.77
N ASN A 210 -10.87 6.01 -12.00
CA ASN A 210 -11.89 5.01 -12.25
C ASN A 210 -11.67 4.19 -13.53
N THR A 211 -10.44 4.13 -14.03
CA THR A 211 -10.08 3.47 -15.29
C THR A 211 -9.21 2.24 -15.05
N LEU A 212 -9.46 1.18 -15.79
CA LEU A 212 -8.61 0.02 -15.92
C LEU A 212 -7.81 0.15 -17.22
N TYR A 213 -6.50 0.04 -17.11
CA TYR A 213 -5.56 0.19 -18.23
C TYR A 213 -4.90 -1.14 -18.57
N ALA A 214 -4.65 -1.38 -19.85
CA ALA A 214 -3.75 -2.41 -20.30
C ALA A 214 -2.71 -1.84 -21.26
N LEU A 215 -1.45 -2.02 -20.91
CA LEU A 215 -0.30 -1.60 -21.71
C LEU A 215 0.45 -2.82 -22.24
N ASP A 216 1.11 -2.68 -23.39
CA ASP A 216 2.08 -3.64 -23.86
C ASP A 216 3.27 -3.71 -22.89
N ALA A 217 3.58 -4.89 -22.37
CA ALA A 217 4.61 -5.06 -21.35
C ALA A 217 6.02 -4.75 -21.86
N SER A 218 6.27 -4.83 -23.16
CA SER A 218 7.58 -4.63 -23.76
C SER A 218 7.95 -3.16 -23.99
N ASN A 219 6.96 -2.31 -24.26
CA ASN A 219 7.19 -0.92 -24.66
C ASN A 219 6.29 0.12 -24.00
N GLY A 220 5.31 -0.30 -23.17
CA GLY A 220 4.42 0.60 -22.45
C GLY A 220 3.34 1.27 -23.29
N SER A 221 3.15 0.88 -24.56
CA SER A 221 2.07 1.43 -25.38
C SER A 221 0.70 0.98 -24.89
N GLU A 222 -0.30 1.87 -24.96
CA GLU A 222 -1.67 1.57 -24.57
C GLU A 222 -2.29 0.53 -25.52
N VAL A 223 -2.81 -0.55 -24.96
CA VAL A 223 -3.55 -1.57 -25.72
C VAL A 223 -5.04 -1.29 -25.63
N TRP A 224 -5.54 -0.98 -24.42
CA TRP A 224 -6.92 -0.55 -24.15
C TRP A 224 -7.05 0.11 -22.78
N LYS A 225 -8.15 0.83 -22.61
CA LYS A 225 -8.60 1.43 -21.33
C LYS A 225 -10.11 1.55 -21.28
#